data_0c1b9fdd4b9e532b7588585e55af5e72
#
_entry.id   0c1b9fdd4b9e532b7588585e55af5e72
#
_cell.length_a   1.000
_cell.length_b   1.000
_cell.length_c   1.000
_cell.angle_alpha   90.00
_cell.angle_beta   90.00
_cell.angle_gamma   90.00
#
_symmetry.space_group_name_H-M   'P 1'
#
loop_
_entity.id
_entity.type
_entity.pdbx_description
1 polymer ?
#
loop_
_entity_poly.entity_id
_entity_poly.type
_entity_poly.pdbx_seq_one_letter_code
_entity_poly.pdbx_strand_id
1 'polypeptide(L)'
;MSVHITKTYNIGGLIGLRQNAVKNAGETLGFKEMSLFKFPDAYDSDDELHVRMDGIIASLCPEDIVIFQHPSGESPRYDGFIFEHLRRYHGTKIVAFIQEIASDRDDSEYSLSDEITLLNRADMFIFASAALRDYYIANGLKEKPYLIQNIPDYMTDICANEHKNKKLYIMAETSQNEYPLNNLNIEVVQYDEYRAMESILRLSDGGFGLIWDADEQALGLYMAAGIPVIVKKGLSCEKYVTDNEIGAAATDFEDVYRIAVSESEDKLSQYYANVKKLQNLFINGIYTRKLLLDALIMCGERL
;
A
#
# COMPACT_ATOMS: atom_id res chain seq x y z
N MET A 1 -10.86 18.66 17.32
CA MET A 1 -10.83 17.74 16.19
C MET A 1 -9.58 16.88 16.33
N SER A 2 -9.74 15.58 16.45
CA SER A 2 -8.64 14.60 16.42
C SER A 2 -8.72 13.82 15.11
N VAL A 3 -7.60 13.21 14.71
CA VAL A 3 -7.56 12.30 13.56
C VAL A 3 -7.30 10.89 14.09
N HIS A 4 -8.11 9.96 13.66
CA HIS A 4 -7.99 8.55 13.98
C HIS A 4 -7.64 7.76 12.72
N ILE A 5 -6.87 6.69 12.87
CA ILE A 5 -6.51 5.79 11.77
C ILE A 5 -6.77 4.35 12.20
N THR A 6 -7.52 3.60 11.39
CA THR A 6 -7.80 2.20 11.70
C THR A 6 -6.58 1.33 11.48
N LYS A 7 -6.41 0.33 12.32
CA LYS A 7 -5.40 -0.72 12.18
C LYS A 7 -6.00 -2.04 12.64
N THR A 8 -6.04 -3.03 11.77
CA THR A 8 -6.50 -4.37 12.14
C THR A 8 -5.34 -5.23 12.60
N TYR A 9 -5.47 -5.77 13.81
CA TYR A 9 -4.53 -6.72 14.39
C TYR A 9 -4.90 -8.16 14.02
N ASN A 10 -3.90 -9.04 14.04
CA ASN A 10 -4.03 -10.44 13.63
C ASN A 10 -4.42 -10.63 12.16
N ILE A 11 -4.24 -9.59 11.36
CA ILE A 11 -4.32 -9.69 9.91
C ILE A 11 -2.90 -9.94 9.38
N GLY A 12 -2.76 -10.98 8.56
CA GLY A 12 -1.51 -11.31 7.91
C GLY A 12 -1.35 -10.67 6.53
N GLY A 13 -0.26 -11.02 5.86
CA GLY A 13 -0.03 -10.66 4.48
C GLY A 13 0.30 -9.20 4.24
N LEU A 14 0.24 -8.81 2.99
CA LEU A 14 0.59 -7.48 2.50
C LEU A 14 -0.33 -6.39 3.07
N ILE A 15 -1.61 -6.70 3.28
CA ILE A 15 -2.57 -5.77 3.91
C ILE A 15 -2.07 -5.33 5.28
N GLY A 16 -1.69 -6.28 6.14
CA GLY A 16 -1.22 -5.97 7.49
C GLY A 16 0.01 -5.07 7.48
N LEU A 17 0.92 -5.30 6.52
CA LEU A 17 2.11 -4.47 6.34
C LEU A 17 1.77 -3.06 5.85
N ARG A 18 0.89 -2.94 4.85
CA ARG A 18 0.42 -1.66 4.32
C ARG A 18 -0.32 -0.85 5.38
N GLN A 19 -1.24 -1.48 6.12
CA GLN A 19 -1.94 -0.83 7.23
C GLN A 19 -0.97 -0.35 8.31
N ASN A 20 0.08 -1.13 8.64
CA ASN A 20 1.12 -0.72 9.58
C ASN A 20 1.90 0.50 9.08
N ALA A 21 2.31 0.51 7.81
CA ALA A 21 3.06 1.62 7.24
C ALA A 21 2.25 2.93 7.31
N VAL A 22 0.98 2.89 6.91
CA VAL A 22 0.09 4.06 6.95
C VAL A 22 -0.17 4.49 8.40
N LYS A 23 -0.45 3.55 9.31
CA LYS A 23 -0.64 3.81 10.73
C LYS A 23 0.61 4.46 11.35
N ASN A 24 1.80 3.90 11.13
CA ASN A 24 3.04 4.44 11.65
C ASN A 24 3.32 5.86 11.12
N ALA A 25 3.06 6.12 9.83
CA ALA A 25 3.15 7.46 9.27
C ALA A 25 2.17 8.43 9.96
N GLY A 26 0.93 8.00 10.21
CA GLY A 26 -0.08 8.79 10.91
C GLY A 26 0.31 9.10 12.36
N GLU A 27 0.85 8.14 13.10
CA GLU A 27 1.32 8.35 14.48
C GLU A 27 2.40 9.44 14.58
N THR A 28 3.30 9.51 13.59
CA THR A 28 4.30 10.60 13.55
C THR A 28 3.68 11.99 13.33
N LEU A 29 2.45 12.05 12.85
CA LEU A 29 1.65 13.26 12.70
C LEU A 29 0.74 13.52 13.91
N GLY A 30 0.78 12.66 14.93
CA GLY A 30 -0.06 12.76 16.11
C GLY A 30 -1.47 12.16 15.94
N PHE A 31 -1.70 11.34 14.91
CA PHE A 31 -2.96 10.63 14.76
C PHE A 31 -3.10 9.53 15.81
N LYS A 32 -4.32 9.28 16.21
CA LYS A 32 -4.65 8.23 17.18
C LYS A 32 -4.98 6.94 16.45
N GLU A 33 -4.43 5.84 16.92
CA GLU A 33 -4.81 4.53 16.43
C GLU A 33 -6.24 4.19 16.87
N MET A 34 -7.03 3.64 15.93
CA MET A 34 -8.29 2.96 16.17
C MET A 34 -8.08 1.48 15.89
N SER A 35 -7.85 0.71 16.95
CA SER A 35 -7.46 -0.70 16.85
C SER A 35 -8.67 -1.57 16.54
N LEU A 36 -8.57 -2.33 15.46
CA LEU A 36 -9.48 -3.41 15.10
C LEU A 36 -8.79 -4.74 15.36
N PHE A 37 -9.54 -5.76 15.72
CA PHE A 37 -8.99 -7.10 15.94
C PHE A 37 -9.76 -8.08 15.08
N LYS A 38 -9.05 -8.81 14.20
CA LYS A 38 -9.68 -9.82 13.36
C LYS A 38 -10.45 -10.83 14.21
N PHE A 39 -11.74 -10.88 13.95
CA PHE A 39 -12.68 -11.65 14.74
C PHE A 39 -13.77 -12.27 13.86
N PRO A 40 -14.11 -13.54 14.05
CA PRO A 40 -15.20 -14.20 13.33
C PRO A 40 -16.56 -13.69 13.85
N ASP A 41 -17.01 -12.57 13.33
CA ASP A 41 -18.23 -11.85 13.74
C ASP A 41 -19.54 -12.63 13.48
N ALA A 42 -19.46 -13.72 12.70
CA ALA A 42 -20.60 -14.61 12.46
C ALA A 42 -21.19 -15.24 13.76
N TYR A 43 -20.41 -15.27 14.83
CA TYR A 43 -20.83 -15.79 16.14
C TYR A 43 -21.42 -14.73 17.06
N ASP A 44 -21.23 -13.45 16.75
CA ASP A 44 -21.76 -12.35 17.57
C ASP A 44 -23.20 -12.01 17.11
N SER A 45 -24.08 -11.76 18.06
CA SER A 45 -25.34 -11.07 17.82
C SER A 45 -25.11 -9.60 17.45
N ASP A 46 -26.12 -8.95 16.89
CA ASP A 46 -26.02 -7.50 16.60
C ASP A 46 -25.77 -6.68 17.85
N ASP A 47 -26.39 -7.04 18.99
CA ASP A 47 -26.17 -6.35 20.29
C ASP A 47 -24.71 -6.47 20.76
N GLU A 48 -24.10 -7.65 20.62
CA GLU A 48 -22.70 -7.86 20.96
C GLU A 48 -21.77 -7.05 20.05
N LEU A 49 -22.05 -6.99 18.73
CA LEU A 49 -21.31 -6.15 17.81
C LEU A 49 -21.45 -4.66 18.15
N HIS A 50 -22.65 -4.19 18.52
CA HIS A 50 -22.85 -2.81 18.98
C HIS A 50 -21.97 -2.48 20.18
N VAL A 51 -21.93 -3.33 21.21
CA VAL A 51 -21.07 -3.14 22.39
C VAL A 51 -19.60 -3.14 22.02
N ARG A 52 -19.18 -4.01 21.11
CA ARG A 52 -17.81 -4.08 20.60
C ARG A 52 -17.42 -2.79 19.89
N MET A 53 -18.28 -2.30 18.99
CA MET A 53 -18.04 -1.04 18.25
C MET A 53 -17.95 0.16 19.18
N ASP A 54 -18.83 0.25 20.20
CA ASP A 54 -18.76 1.32 21.21
C ASP A 54 -17.41 1.33 21.93
N GLY A 55 -16.82 0.16 22.21
CA GLY A 55 -15.48 0.03 22.76
C GLY A 55 -14.38 0.53 21.80
N ILE A 56 -14.47 0.15 20.53
CA ILE A 56 -13.48 0.53 19.51
C ILE A 56 -13.44 2.04 19.30
N ILE A 57 -14.61 2.68 19.22
CA ILE A 57 -14.74 4.12 18.95
C ILE A 57 -14.76 4.99 20.21
N ALA A 58 -14.51 4.44 21.40
CA ALA A 58 -14.67 5.14 22.68
C ALA A 58 -13.87 6.46 22.80
N SER A 59 -12.82 6.62 22.02
CA SER A 59 -12.00 7.86 22.00
C SER A 59 -12.45 8.88 20.94
N LEU A 60 -13.48 8.56 20.15
CA LEU A 60 -13.99 9.45 19.10
C LEU A 60 -14.80 10.59 19.68
N CYS A 61 -14.65 11.77 19.12
CA CYS A 61 -15.41 12.96 19.45
C CYS A 61 -16.13 13.51 18.20
N PRO A 62 -17.18 14.34 18.37
CA PRO A 62 -17.78 15.05 17.25
C PRO A 62 -16.73 15.81 16.44
N GLU A 63 -16.93 15.86 15.10
CA GLU A 63 -16.05 16.53 14.13
C GLU A 63 -14.65 15.91 13.98
N ASP A 64 -14.39 14.74 14.57
CA ASP A 64 -13.15 14.02 14.34
C ASP A 64 -13.11 13.44 12.91
N ILE A 65 -11.89 13.18 12.43
CA ILE A 65 -11.64 12.54 11.15
C ILE A 65 -11.18 11.11 11.40
N VAL A 66 -11.76 10.15 10.68
CA VAL A 66 -11.36 8.75 10.73
C VAL A 66 -10.84 8.33 9.34
N ILE A 67 -9.56 7.94 9.29
CA ILE A 67 -8.98 7.31 8.12
C ILE A 67 -9.21 5.80 8.26
N PHE A 68 -10.18 5.31 7.52
CA PHE A 68 -10.53 3.90 7.48
C PHE A 68 -9.72 3.21 6.40
N GLN A 69 -8.82 2.31 6.80
CA GLN A 69 -7.99 1.54 5.87
C GLN A 69 -8.79 0.36 5.31
N HIS A 70 -8.98 0.32 4.00
CA HIS A 70 -9.72 -0.71 3.29
C HIS A 70 -8.79 -1.47 2.30
N PRO A 71 -8.84 -2.82 2.29
CA PRO A 71 -9.65 -3.69 3.14
C PRO A 71 -9.24 -3.63 4.61
N SER A 72 -10.24 -3.76 5.50
CA SER A 72 -9.98 -3.92 6.93
C SER A 72 -9.46 -5.33 7.25
N GLY A 73 -9.81 -6.30 6.43
CA GLY A 73 -9.62 -7.75 6.68
C GLY A 73 -10.73 -8.38 7.51
N GLU A 74 -11.80 -7.62 7.80
CA GLU A 74 -13.01 -8.05 8.48
C GLU A 74 -14.14 -8.32 7.47
N SER A 75 -15.28 -8.83 7.95
CA SER A 75 -16.45 -9.07 7.11
C SER A 75 -17.16 -7.76 6.69
N PRO A 76 -17.97 -7.78 5.62
CA PRO A 76 -18.83 -6.66 5.25
C PRO A 76 -19.79 -6.23 6.37
N ARG A 77 -20.26 -7.21 7.16
CA ARG A 77 -21.13 -6.97 8.31
C ARG A 77 -20.39 -6.18 9.39
N TYR A 78 -19.21 -6.63 9.78
CA TYR A 78 -18.38 -5.97 10.78
C TYR A 78 -18.05 -4.53 10.39
N ASP A 79 -17.56 -4.31 9.16
CA ASP A 79 -17.24 -2.97 8.66
C ASP A 79 -18.50 -2.09 8.54
N GLY A 80 -19.65 -2.68 8.22
CA GLY A 80 -20.93 -2.00 8.23
C GLY A 80 -21.29 -1.42 9.59
N PHE A 81 -21.07 -2.19 10.68
CA PHE A 81 -21.27 -1.74 12.06
C PHE A 81 -20.28 -0.62 12.45
N ILE A 82 -18.99 -0.72 12.07
CA ILE A 82 -18.03 0.37 12.30
C ILE A 82 -18.53 1.67 11.67
N PHE A 83 -18.89 1.65 10.38
CA PHE A 83 -19.38 2.85 9.69
C PHE A 83 -20.65 3.41 10.31
N GLU A 84 -21.56 2.55 10.77
CA GLU A 84 -22.76 2.99 11.49
C GLU A 84 -22.39 3.74 12.76
N HIS A 85 -21.49 3.19 13.58
CA HIS A 85 -21.09 3.80 14.84
C HIS A 85 -20.32 5.10 14.64
N LEU A 86 -19.42 5.17 13.65
CA LEU A 86 -18.73 6.42 13.30
C LEU A 86 -19.73 7.53 12.95
N ARG A 87 -20.84 7.20 12.28
CA ARG A 87 -21.88 8.17 11.89
C ARG A 87 -22.78 8.62 13.03
N ARG A 88 -22.72 7.99 14.22
CA ARG A 88 -23.42 8.47 15.42
C ARG A 88 -22.81 9.75 15.97
N TYR A 89 -21.55 10.02 15.68
CA TYR A 89 -20.87 11.26 16.11
C TYR A 89 -21.07 12.35 15.05
N HIS A 90 -21.69 13.46 15.51
CA HIS A 90 -21.99 14.59 14.61
C HIS A 90 -20.72 15.13 13.96
N GLY A 91 -20.78 15.35 12.66
CA GLY A 91 -19.68 15.98 11.89
C GLY A 91 -18.46 15.11 11.66
N THR A 92 -18.42 13.86 12.15
CA THR A 92 -17.32 12.94 11.87
C THR A 92 -17.15 12.74 10.38
N LYS A 93 -15.91 12.88 9.89
CA LYS A 93 -15.53 12.61 8.49
C LYS A 93 -14.87 11.25 8.38
N ILE A 94 -15.28 10.48 7.39
CA ILE A 94 -14.69 9.18 7.08
C ILE A 94 -13.92 9.30 5.77
N VAL A 95 -12.61 9.11 5.83
CA VAL A 95 -11.72 9.01 4.66
C VAL A 95 -11.41 7.54 4.45
N ALA A 96 -11.91 6.94 3.37
CA ALA A 96 -11.56 5.55 3.06
C ALA A 96 -10.24 5.51 2.29
N PHE A 97 -9.22 4.88 2.88
CA PHE A 97 -7.96 4.61 2.22
C PHE A 97 -8.02 3.22 1.58
N ILE A 98 -8.28 3.19 0.29
CA ILE A 98 -8.51 1.99 -0.51
C ILE A 98 -7.17 1.52 -1.07
N GLN A 99 -6.68 0.41 -0.55
CA GLN A 99 -5.35 -0.12 -0.86
C GLN A 99 -5.39 -1.21 -1.93
N GLU A 100 -6.47 -1.99 -1.98
CA GLU A 100 -6.74 -3.04 -2.97
C GLU A 100 -8.24 -3.33 -3.04
N ILE A 101 -8.65 -4.26 -3.91
CA ILE A 101 -10.03 -4.71 -4.05
C ILE A 101 -10.26 -5.85 -3.05
N ALA A 102 -11.14 -5.63 -2.06
CA ALA A 102 -11.42 -6.65 -1.06
C ALA A 102 -12.11 -7.88 -1.66
N SER A 103 -13.02 -7.67 -2.61
CA SER A 103 -13.79 -8.76 -3.24
C SER A 103 -12.96 -9.68 -4.14
N ASP A 104 -11.74 -9.27 -4.54
CA ASP A 104 -10.85 -10.09 -5.36
C ASP A 104 -9.99 -11.04 -4.52
N ARG A 105 -10.08 -10.97 -3.22
CA ARG A 105 -9.28 -11.81 -2.31
C ARG A 105 -9.96 -13.14 -2.05
N ASP A 106 -9.20 -14.22 -2.10
CA ASP A 106 -9.68 -15.59 -1.84
C ASP A 106 -10.24 -15.79 -0.42
N ASP A 107 -9.75 -15.01 0.57
CA ASP A 107 -10.15 -15.09 1.97
C ASP A 107 -11.18 -14.03 2.37
N SER A 108 -11.74 -13.29 1.41
CA SER A 108 -12.69 -12.21 1.65
C SER A 108 -14.12 -12.72 1.60
N GLU A 109 -14.96 -12.18 2.50
CA GLU A 109 -16.41 -12.35 2.47
C GLU A 109 -17.11 -11.26 1.64
N TYR A 110 -16.37 -10.28 1.12
CA TYR A 110 -16.93 -9.20 0.32
C TYR A 110 -17.37 -9.66 -1.07
N SER A 111 -18.59 -9.25 -1.46
CA SER A 111 -18.91 -9.06 -2.87
C SER A 111 -18.54 -7.63 -3.29
N LEU A 112 -18.26 -7.41 -4.58
CA LEU A 112 -18.00 -6.06 -5.09
C LEU A 112 -19.15 -5.08 -4.80
N SER A 113 -20.39 -5.57 -4.80
CA SER A 113 -21.57 -4.77 -4.47
C SER A 113 -21.59 -4.32 -3.01
N ASP A 114 -21.22 -5.20 -2.07
CA ASP A 114 -21.14 -4.87 -0.65
C ASP A 114 -20.04 -3.87 -0.39
N GLU A 115 -18.90 -4.09 -1.02
CA GLU A 115 -17.73 -3.21 -0.94
C GLU A 115 -18.06 -1.80 -1.42
N ILE A 116 -18.66 -1.65 -2.61
CA ILE A 116 -19.09 -0.35 -3.14
C ILE A 116 -20.15 0.30 -2.24
N THR A 117 -21.08 -0.49 -1.72
CA THR A 117 -22.13 -0.01 -0.80
C THR A 117 -21.51 0.57 0.47
N LEU A 118 -20.53 -0.11 1.06
CA LEU A 118 -19.81 0.36 2.23
C LEU A 118 -19.03 1.65 1.92
N LEU A 119 -18.20 1.61 0.88
CA LEU A 119 -17.32 2.73 0.50
C LEU A 119 -18.13 3.98 0.14
N ASN A 120 -19.32 3.82 -0.45
CA ASN A 120 -20.22 4.94 -0.73
C ASN A 120 -20.68 5.70 0.52
N ARG A 121 -20.46 5.17 1.73
CA ARG A 121 -20.73 5.86 3.00
C ARG A 121 -19.57 6.75 3.47
N ALA A 122 -18.37 6.62 2.91
CA ALA A 122 -17.24 7.52 3.19
C ALA A 122 -17.47 8.93 2.62
N ASP A 123 -16.75 9.93 3.11
CA ASP A 123 -16.82 11.33 2.66
C ASP A 123 -15.77 11.65 1.60
N MET A 124 -14.64 10.96 1.66
CA MET A 124 -13.49 11.16 0.80
C MET A 124 -12.75 9.83 0.58
N PHE A 125 -12.00 9.75 -0.50
CA PHE A 125 -11.19 8.58 -0.82
C PHE A 125 -9.70 8.90 -0.92
N ILE A 126 -8.88 7.94 -0.53
CA ILE A 126 -7.48 7.83 -0.93
C ILE A 126 -7.35 6.49 -1.64
N PHE A 127 -6.86 6.48 -2.87
CA PHE A 127 -6.64 5.25 -3.63
C PHE A 127 -5.15 4.96 -3.75
N ALA A 128 -4.79 3.69 -3.66
CA ALA A 128 -3.40 3.26 -3.86
C ALA A 128 -2.90 3.56 -5.29
N SER A 129 -3.78 3.54 -6.30
CA SER A 129 -3.44 3.86 -7.68
C SER A 129 -4.61 4.49 -8.45
N ALA A 130 -4.29 5.14 -9.57
CA ALA A 130 -5.32 5.68 -10.47
C ALA A 130 -6.17 4.56 -11.11
N ALA A 131 -5.54 3.43 -11.46
CA ALA A 131 -6.24 2.28 -12.01
C ALA A 131 -7.29 1.73 -11.03
N LEU A 132 -6.93 1.65 -9.75
CA LEU A 132 -7.86 1.21 -8.70
C LEU A 132 -9.07 2.16 -8.57
N ARG A 133 -8.82 3.48 -8.60
CA ARG A 133 -9.90 4.46 -8.62
C ARG A 133 -10.84 4.25 -9.81
N ASP A 134 -10.28 4.15 -11.01
CA ASP A 134 -11.06 4.04 -12.24
C ASP A 134 -11.89 2.75 -12.26
N TYR A 135 -11.33 1.65 -11.73
CA TYR A 135 -12.06 0.40 -11.52
C TYR A 135 -13.30 0.59 -10.64
N TYR A 136 -13.14 1.20 -9.46
CA TYR A 136 -14.27 1.41 -8.54
C TYR A 136 -15.34 2.35 -9.11
N ILE A 137 -14.92 3.44 -9.75
CA ILE A 137 -15.88 4.38 -10.39
C ILE A 137 -16.66 3.69 -11.51
N ALA A 138 -15.98 2.89 -12.35
CA ALA A 138 -16.65 2.11 -13.41
C ALA A 138 -17.66 1.09 -12.87
N ASN A 139 -17.49 0.64 -11.62
CA ASN A 139 -18.37 -0.34 -10.98
C ASN A 139 -19.40 0.28 -10.01
N GLY A 140 -19.54 1.61 -9.97
CA GLY A 140 -20.64 2.29 -9.26
C GLY A 140 -20.24 3.00 -7.96
N LEU A 141 -18.95 3.13 -7.66
CA LEU A 141 -18.51 4.03 -6.59
C LEU A 141 -18.83 5.48 -6.99
N LYS A 142 -19.47 6.22 -6.09
CA LYS A 142 -19.83 7.62 -6.31
C LYS A 142 -18.60 8.51 -6.33
N GLU A 143 -18.55 9.43 -7.25
CA GLU A 143 -17.51 10.46 -7.25
C GLU A 143 -17.57 11.32 -6.00
N LYS A 144 -16.44 11.46 -5.33
CA LYS A 144 -16.22 12.29 -4.13
C LYS A 144 -14.81 12.86 -4.20
N PRO A 145 -14.44 13.81 -3.32
CA PRO A 145 -13.06 14.24 -3.21
C PRO A 145 -12.13 13.06 -3.02
N TYR A 146 -10.99 13.06 -3.71
CA TYR A 146 -10.05 11.94 -3.63
C TYR A 146 -8.60 12.39 -3.79
N LEU A 147 -7.71 11.54 -3.33
CA LEU A 147 -6.26 11.57 -3.56
C LEU A 147 -5.80 10.22 -4.11
N ILE A 148 -4.65 10.23 -4.78
CA ILE A 148 -3.98 9.02 -5.25
C ILE A 148 -2.62 8.93 -4.56
N GLN A 149 -2.29 7.76 -4.03
CA GLN A 149 -1.00 7.53 -3.35
C GLN A 149 0.20 7.56 -4.30
N ASN A 150 0.07 7.33 -5.57
CA ASN A 150 1.10 7.30 -6.63
C ASN A 150 2.47 6.67 -6.25
N ILE A 151 3.03 7.02 -5.09
CA ILE A 151 4.33 6.56 -4.61
C ILE A 151 4.13 5.99 -3.21
N PRO A 152 4.17 4.67 -3.04
CA PRO A 152 4.10 4.03 -1.73
C PRO A 152 5.42 4.16 -0.98
N ASP A 153 5.34 4.33 0.33
CA ASP A 153 6.47 4.25 1.25
C ASP A 153 6.62 2.85 1.82
N TYR A 154 7.81 2.58 2.35
CA TYR A 154 8.04 1.42 3.18
C TYR A 154 8.84 1.82 4.42
N MET A 155 8.13 2.11 5.51
CA MET A 155 8.77 2.50 6.77
C MET A 155 9.46 1.30 7.42
N THR A 156 10.76 1.42 7.66
CA THR A 156 11.55 0.37 8.29
C THR A 156 12.80 0.96 8.96
N ASP A 157 13.21 0.35 10.07
CA ASP A 157 14.49 0.60 10.72
C ASP A 157 15.60 -0.33 10.20
N ILE A 158 15.28 -1.24 9.28
CA ILE A 158 16.24 -2.18 8.72
C ILE A 158 17.12 -1.46 7.70
N CYS A 159 18.43 -1.44 7.94
CA CYS A 159 19.39 -0.96 6.96
C CYS A 159 19.60 -2.01 5.87
N ALA A 160 19.43 -1.58 4.61
CA ALA A 160 19.78 -2.43 3.48
C ALA A 160 21.29 -2.65 3.38
N ASN A 161 21.68 -3.82 2.90
CA ASN A 161 23.09 -4.12 2.64
C ASN A 161 23.59 -3.37 1.41
N GLU A 162 24.84 -2.91 1.45
CA GLU A 162 25.51 -2.28 0.29
C GLU A 162 26.21 -3.36 -0.55
N HIS A 163 25.48 -4.10 -1.35
CA HIS A 163 26.07 -5.12 -2.23
C HIS A 163 25.67 -4.89 -3.69
N LYS A 164 26.55 -5.31 -4.61
CA LYS A 164 26.40 -5.09 -6.05
C LYS A 164 26.32 -6.44 -6.80
N ASN A 165 25.37 -7.29 -6.44
CA ASN A 165 25.17 -8.55 -7.14
C ASN A 165 24.19 -8.38 -8.32
N LYS A 166 24.33 -9.27 -9.33
CA LYS A 166 23.42 -9.31 -10.47
C LYS A 166 22.24 -10.23 -10.17
N LYS A 167 21.31 -9.77 -9.34
CA LYS A 167 20.08 -10.47 -9.00
C LYS A 167 18.87 -9.71 -9.50
N LEU A 168 17.82 -10.42 -9.81
CA LEU A 168 16.52 -9.85 -10.15
C LEU A 168 15.50 -10.29 -9.11
N TYR A 169 14.97 -9.33 -8.36
CA TYR A 169 13.94 -9.56 -7.37
C TYR A 169 12.57 -9.36 -7.99
N ILE A 170 11.71 -10.36 -7.86
CA ILE A 170 10.35 -10.34 -8.39
C ILE A 170 9.38 -10.62 -7.27
N MET A 171 8.43 -9.73 -7.06
CA MET A 171 7.33 -9.96 -6.15
C MET A 171 6.37 -10.94 -6.81
N ALA A 172 6.24 -12.12 -6.21
CA ALA A 172 5.51 -13.22 -6.82
C ALA A 172 4.08 -13.32 -6.27
N GLU A 173 3.15 -12.65 -6.93
CA GLU A 173 1.79 -13.19 -7.04
C GLU A 173 1.60 -13.97 -8.35
N THR A 174 2.56 -13.91 -9.24
CA THR A 174 2.48 -14.54 -10.57
C THR A 174 3.10 -15.92 -10.56
N SER A 175 2.36 -16.87 -11.09
CA SER A 175 2.83 -18.25 -11.28
C SER A 175 4.17 -18.25 -12.02
N GLN A 176 5.10 -19.14 -11.61
CA GLN A 176 6.44 -19.30 -12.23
C GLN A 176 6.43 -19.44 -13.75
N ASN A 177 5.27 -19.66 -14.36
CA ASN A 177 5.09 -19.89 -15.79
C ASN A 177 4.86 -18.60 -16.61
N GLU A 178 4.65 -17.46 -15.98
CA GLU A 178 4.32 -16.22 -16.70
C GLU A 178 5.56 -15.39 -17.11
N TYR A 179 6.68 -15.56 -16.42
CA TYR A 179 7.91 -14.85 -16.76
C TYR A 179 8.90 -15.78 -17.46
N PRO A 180 9.30 -15.55 -18.71
CA PRO A 180 10.25 -16.36 -19.43
C PRO A 180 11.69 -16.11 -18.95
N LEU A 181 11.89 -16.12 -17.62
CA LEU A 181 13.15 -15.79 -16.97
C LEU A 181 14.03 -17.03 -16.70
N ASN A 182 13.49 -18.23 -16.89
CA ASN A 182 14.16 -19.50 -16.56
C ASN A 182 15.43 -19.79 -17.36
N ASN A 183 15.66 -19.06 -18.44
CA ASN A 183 16.85 -19.21 -19.31
C ASN A 183 17.88 -18.09 -19.11
N LEU A 184 17.65 -17.22 -18.14
CA LEU A 184 18.52 -16.09 -17.89
C LEU A 184 19.64 -16.50 -16.95
N ASN A 185 20.87 -16.09 -17.28
CA ASN A 185 22.04 -16.29 -16.43
C ASN A 185 22.06 -15.27 -15.26
N ILE A 186 20.86 -15.07 -14.65
CA ILE A 186 20.60 -14.17 -13.53
C ILE A 186 19.91 -14.99 -12.44
N GLU A 187 20.32 -14.79 -11.19
CA GLU A 187 19.60 -15.33 -10.06
C GLU A 187 18.27 -14.55 -9.89
N VAL A 188 17.16 -15.23 -10.16
CA VAL A 188 15.81 -14.70 -9.94
C VAL A 188 15.39 -15.08 -8.52
N VAL A 189 15.21 -14.09 -7.67
CA VAL A 189 14.69 -14.28 -6.33
C VAL A 189 13.21 -13.98 -6.35
N GLN A 190 12.40 -15.03 -6.38
CA GLN A 190 10.97 -14.92 -6.14
C GLN A 190 10.73 -14.94 -4.64
N TYR A 191 9.84 -14.10 -4.18
CA TYR A 191 9.49 -14.06 -2.78
C TYR A 191 7.97 -14.00 -2.61
N ASP A 192 7.53 -14.80 -1.63
CA ASP A 192 6.16 -14.82 -1.16
C ASP A 192 5.91 -13.57 -0.29
N GLU A 193 4.81 -12.89 -0.53
CA GLU A 193 4.45 -11.56 -0.01
C GLU A 193 4.71 -11.34 1.48
N TYR A 194 4.51 -12.36 2.28
CA TYR A 194 4.48 -12.20 3.74
C TYR A 194 5.85 -12.27 4.42
N ARG A 195 6.72 -13.16 3.94
CA ARG A 195 8.08 -13.35 4.52
C ARG A 195 9.14 -12.54 3.81
N ALA A 196 8.80 -12.05 2.67
CA ALA A 196 9.74 -11.53 1.71
C ALA A 196 10.19 -10.11 1.99
N MET A 197 9.30 -9.27 2.49
CA MET A 197 9.61 -7.85 2.68
C MET A 197 10.73 -7.68 3.70
N GLU A 198 10.68 -8.35 4.85
CA GLU A 198 11.80 -8.37 5.78
C GLU A 198 13.02 -9.10 5.21
N SER A 199 12.80 -10.17 4.44
CA SER A 199 13.89 -10.95 3.83
C SER A 199 14.63 -10.15 2.76
N ILE A 200 13.94 -9.40 1.90
CA ILE A 200 14.61 -8.56 0.91
C ILE A 200 15.46 -7.50 1.59
N LEU A 201 14.92 -6.81 2.60
CA LEU A 201 15.65 -5.78 3.33
C LEU A 201 16.89 -6.34 4.04
N ARG A 202 16.80 -7.56 4.60
CA ARG A 202 17.89 -8.20 5.33
C ARG A 202 18.86 -8.98 4.45
N LEU A 203 18.36 -9.58 3.37
CA LEU A 203 19.11 -10.50 2.52
C LEU A 203 19.46 -9.88 1.17
N SER A 204 19.00 -8.65 0.90
CA SER A 204 19.37 -7.97 -0.34
C SER A 204 20.87 -7.76 -0.38
N ASP A 205 21.50 -8.43 -1.30
CA ASP A 205 22.92 -8.28 -1.62
C ASP A 205 23.13 -7.53 -2.94
N GLY A 206 22.14 -6.75 -3.36
CA GLY A 206 22.14 -5.95 -4.56
C GLY A 206 21.32 -6.55 -5.70
N GLY A 207 21.35 -5.92 -6.86
CA GLY A 207 20.58 -6.34 -8.04
C GLY A 207 19.55 -5.31 -8.46
N PHE A 208 18.47 -5.76 -9.09
CA PHE A 208 17.34 -4.93 -9.50
C PHE A 208 16.03 -5.48 -8.96
N GLY A 209 15.12 -4.60 -8.57
CA GLY A 209 13.72 -4.95 -8.37
C GLY A 209 12.95 -4.86 -9.69
N LEU A 210 12.16 -5.87 -10.05
CA LEU A 210 11.29 -5.84 -11.23
C LEU A 210 9.88 -5.42 -10.85
N ILE A 211 9.38 -4.38 -11.54
CA ILE A 211 7.99 -3.94 -11.48
C ILE A 211 7.39 -4.14 -12.86
N TRP A 212 6.65 -5.25 -13.05
CA TRP A 212 6.17 -5.65 -14.37
C TRP A 212 4.66 -5.52 -14.53
N ASP A 213 3.92 -5.84 -13.49
CA ASP A 213 2.48 -5.76 -13.44
C ASP A 213 2.01 -4.54 -12.63
N ALA A 214 0.72 -4.43 -12.41
CA ALA A 214 0.11 -3.27 -11.76
C ALA A 214 0.51 -3.07 -10.28
N ASP A 215 1.29 -3.98 -9.68
CA ASP A 215 1.76 -3.79 -8.29
C ASP A 215 2.94 -2.81 -8.20
N GLU A 216 2.65 -1.56 -8.52
CA GLU A 216 3.58 -0.45 -8.41
C GLU A 216 4.01 -0.18 -6.94
N GLN A 217 3.34 -0.82 -5.99
CA GLN A 217 3.65 -0.68 -4.55
C GLN A 217 4.97 -1.36 -4.18
N ALA A 218 5.46 -2.31 -4.99
CA ALA A 218 6.78 -2.88 -4.87
C ALA A 218 7.90 -1.82 -4.96
N LEU A 219 7.64 -0.66 -5.59
CA LEU A 219 8.61 0.44 -5.66
C LEU A 219 9.07 0.87 -4.26
N GLY A 220 8.14 1.07 -3.33
CA GLY A 220 8.48 1.48 -1.97
C GLY A 220 9.41 0.50 -1.27
N LEU A 221 9.18 -0.81 -1.46
CA LEU A 221 10.01 -1.86 -0.90
C LEU A 221 11.42 -1.85 -1.50
N TYR A 222 11.53 -1.82 -2.84
CA TYR A 222 12.83 -1.81 -3.50
C TYR A 222 13.64 -0.57 -3.15
N MET A 223 12.99 0.58 -3.07
CA MET A 223 13.64 1.82 -2.64
C MET A 223 14.08 1.74 -1.17
N ALA A 224 13.28 1.17 -0.27
CA ALA A 224 13.67 0.94 1.11
C ALA A 224 14.84 -0.05 1.21
N ALA A 225 14.85 -1.08 0.37
CA ALA A 225 15.95 -2.04 0.27
C ALA A 225 17.23 -1.46 -0.37
N GLY A 226 17.18 -0.23 -0.91
CA GLY A 226 18.34 0.39 -1.57
C GLY A 226 18.63 -0.21 -2.95
N ILE A 227 17.64 -0.82 -3.62
CA ILE A 227 17.79 -1.53 -4.89
C ILE A 227 17.22 -0.69 -6.02
N PRO A 228 17.97 -0.45 -7.12
CA PRO A 228 17.44 0.14 -8.34
C PRO A 228 16.38 -0.75 -8.97
N VAL A 229 15.50 -0.18 -9.79
CA VAL A 229 14.36 -0.89 -10.35
C VAL A 229 14.37 -0.97 -11.86
N ILE A 230 13.82 -2.06 -12.39
CA ILE A 230 13.42 -2.18 -13.80
C ILE A 230 11.89 -2.13 -13.81
N VAL A 231 11.33 -1.16 -14.51
CA VAL A 231 9.88 -0.95 -14.58
C VAL A 231 9.37 -1.24 -15.98
N LYS A 232 8.21 -1.90 -16.08
CA LYS A 232 7.54 -2.06 -17.38
C LYS A 232 7.12 -0.69 -17.91
N LYS A 233 7.42 -0.45 -19.18
CA LYS A 233 7.04 0.79 -19.84
C LYS A 233 5.52 0.96 -19.88
N GLY A 234 5.04 2.16 -19.55
CA GLY A 234 3.63 2.51 -19.49
C GLY A 234 3.01 2.40 -18.09
N LEU A 235 3.72 1.90 -17.08
CA LEU A 235 3.25 1.95 -15.68
C LEU A 235 3.33 3.38 -15.12
N SER A 236 2.49 3.71 -14.15
CA SER A 236 2.41 5.07 -13.58
C SER A 236 3.70 5.50 -12.90
N CYS A 237 4.45 4.56 -12.33
CA CYS A 237 5.75 4.80 -11.70
C CYS A 237 6.92 4.97 -12.69
N GLU A 238 6.75 4.66 -13.99
CA GLU A 238 7.83 4.76 -15.00
C GLU A 238 8.50 6.13 -14.98
N LYS A 239 7.68 7.18 -15.04
CA LYS A 239 8.18 8.55 -15.06
C LYS A 239 9.00 8.88 -13.80
N TYR A 240 8.54 8.43 -12.64
CA TYR A 240 9.27 8.64 -11.39
C TYR A 240 10.64 7.95 -11.40
N VAL A 241 10.66 6.70 -11.89
CA VAL A 241 11.89 5.89 -11.98
C VAL A 241 12.91 6.52 -12.92
N THR A 242 12.46 6.93 -14.10
CA THR A 242 13.35 7.47 -15.15
C THR A 242 13.82 8.90 -14.85
N ASP A 243 12.94 9.77 -14.37
CA ASP A 243 13.28 11.17 -14.05
C ASP A 243 14.26 11.27 -12.87
N ASN A 244 14.19 10.33 -11.92
CA ASN A 244 15.12 10.27 -10.78
C ASN A 244 16.36 9.41 -11.05
N GLU A 245 16.44 8.79 -12.22
CA GLU A 245 17.55 7.90 -12.59
C GLU A 245 17.84 6.83 -11.52
N ILE A 246 16.76 6.20 -11.01
CA ILE A 246 16.84 5.13 -10.01
C ILE A 246 16.68 3.73 -10.62
N GLY A 247 16.68 3.67 -11.92
CA GLY A 247 16.51 2.45 -12.68
C GLY A 247 16.20 2.73 -14.15
N ALA A 248 15.61 1.77 -14.82
CA ALA A 248 15.30 1.84 -16.25
C ALA A 248 13.91 1.30 -16.58
N ALA A 249 13.34 1.77 -17.71
CA ALA A 249 12.10 1.23 -18.26
C ALA A 249 12.42 0.16 -19.32
N ALA A 250 11.69 -0.98 -19.26
CA ALA A 250 11.80 -2.08 -20.18
C ALA A 250 10.50 -2.28 -20.96
N THR A 251 10.59 -2.62 -22.23
CA THR A 251 9.44 -2.86 -23.11
C THR A 251 9.00 -4.34 -23.06
N ASP A 252 9.96 -5.23 -22.92
CA ASP A 252 9.78 -6.68 -22.86
C ASP A 252 10.86 -7.35 -21.99
N PHE A 253 10.81 -8.66 -21.85
CA PHE A 253 11.76 -9.41 -21.03
C PHE A 253 13.17 -9.49 -21.61
N GLU A 254 13.35 -9.26 -22.91
CA GLU A 254 14.68 -9.15 -23.52
C GLU A 254 15.35 -7.85 -23.07
N ASP A 255 14.59 -6.76 -23.01
CA ASP A 255 15.05 -5.50 -22.41
C ASP A 255 15.40 -5.66 -20.92
N VAL A 256 14.54 -6.34 -20.13
CA VAL A 256 14.82 -6.63 -18.71
C VAL A 256 16.15 -7.35 -18.56
N TYR A 257 16.36 -8.41 -19.37
CA TYR A 257 17.61 -9.16 -19.36
C TYR A 257 18.82 -8.28 -19.72
N ARG A 258 18.69 -7.52 -20.80
CA ARG A 258 19.77 -6.63 -21.27
C ARG A 258 20.15 -5.60 -20.18
N ILE A 259 19.17 -5.00 -19.51
CA ILE A 259 19.41 -4.04 -18.43
C ILE A 259 20.07 -4.74 -17.24
N ALA A 260 19.53 -5.86 -16.80
CA ALA A 260 20.02 -6.54 -15.61
C ALA A 260 21.42 -7.13 -15.75
N VAL A 261 21.80 -7.57 -16.97
CA VAL A 261 23.10 -8.26 -17.23
C VAL A 261 24.14 -7.34 -17.83
N SER A 262 23.73 -6.47 -18.78
CA SER A 262 24.63 -5.78 -19.69
C SER A 262 24.75 -4.27 -19.41
N GLU A 263 24.04 -3.74 -18.39
CA GLU A 263 24.19 -2.35 -18.01
C GLU A 263 25.64 -2.05 -17.57
N SER A 264 26.15 -0.89 -17.93
CA SER A 264 27.51 -0.52 -17.59
C SER A 264 27.65 -0.33 -16.07
N GLU A 265 28.84 -0.64 -15.52
CA GLU A 265 29.12 -0.47 -14.10
C GLU A 265 28.95 0.99 -13.65
N ASP A 266 29.30 1.96 -14.51
CA ASP A 266 29.13 3.37 -14.22
C ASP A 266 27.66 3.74 -14.06
N LYS A 267 26.79 3.27 -14.98
CA LYS A 267 25.36 3.55 -14.93
C LYS A 267 24.68 2.84 -13.76
N LEU A 268 25.05 1.60 -13.50
CA LEU A 268 24.58 0.88 -12.32
C LEU A 268 24.97 1.60 -11.03
N SER A 269 26.22 2.06 -10.93
CA SER A 269 26.69 2.85 -9.79
C SER A 269 25.91 4.16 -9.64
N GLN A 270 25.54 4.81 -10.74
CA GLN A 270 24.71 6.01 -10.72
C GLN A 270 23.30 5.70 -10.17
N TYR A 271 22.66 4.61 -10.62
CA TYR A 271 21.37 4.19 -10.11
C TYR A 271 21.40 3.97 -8.58
N TYR A 272 22.38 3.20 -8.09
CA TYR A 272 22.55 2.99 -6.64
C TYR A 272 22.77 4.30 -5.88
N ALA A 273 23.58 5.20 -6.39
CA ALA A 273 23.82 6.50 -5.76
C ALA A 273 22.55 7.35 -5.67
N ASN A 274 21.70 7.30 -6.70
CA ASN A 274 20.44 8.03 -6.72
C ASN A 274 19.38 7.37 -5.82
N VAL A 275 19.30 6.05 -5.81
CA VAL A 275 18.44 5.29 -4.86
C VAL A 275 18.80 5.66 -3.44
N LYS A 276 20.09 5.67 -3.09
CA LYS A 276 20.57 6.02 -1.74
C LYS A 276 20.17 7.44 -1.31
N LYS A 277 20.17 8.41 -2.24
CA LYS A 277 19.72 9.79 -1.95
C LYS A 277 18.23 9.85 -1.60
N LEU A 278 17.42 9.03 -2.26
CA LEU A 278 15.96 9.04 -2.09
C LEU A 278 15.48 8.07 -1.00
N GLN A 279 16.29 7.07 -0.64
CA GLN A 279 15.92 5.99 0.29
C GLN A 279 15.29 6.52 1.58
N ASN A 280 15.84 7.59 2.15
CA ASN A 280 15.32 8.20 3.37
C ASN A 280 13.87 8.70 3.25
N LEU A 281 13.43 9.06 2.05
CA LEU A 281 12.03 9.47 1.83
C LEU A 281 11.08 8.29 2.04
N PHE A 282 11.48 7.11 1.56
CA PHE A 282 10.69 5.88 1.64
C PHE A 282 10.70 5.25 3.03
N ILE A 283 11.88 5.08 3.62
CA ILE A 283 11.99 4.41 4.95
C ILE A 283 11.41 5.25 6.09
N ASN A 284 11.26 6.55 5.90
CA ASN A 284 10.68 7.45 6.89
C ASN A 284 9.21 7.80 6.63
N GLY A 285 8.56 7.22 5.63
CA GLY A 285 7.15 7.43 5.34
C GLY A 285 6.79 8.86 4.91
N ILE A 286 7.69 9.54 4.21
CA ILE A 286 7.50 10.96 3.84
C ILE A 286 6.34 11.15 2.86
N TYR A 287 6.20 10.26 1.87
CA TYR A 287 5.12 10.33 0.88
C TYR A 287 3.76 10.07 1.52
N THR A 288 3.67 9.04 2.37
CA THR A 288 2.44 8.73 3.10
C THR A 288 2.06 9.86 4.06
N ARG A 289 3.02 10.43 4.79
CA ARG A 289 2.74 11.59 5.67
C ARG A 289 2.21 12.78 4.89
N LYS A 290 2.82 13.09 3.73
CA LYS A 290 2.33 14.16 2.86
C LYS A 290 0.90 13.88 2.41
N LEU A 291 0.62 12.66 1.95
CA LEU A 291 -0.70 12.23 1.50
C LEU A 291 -1.76 12.38 2.60
N LEU A 292 -1.43 11.96 3.83
CA LEU A 292 -2.31 12.09 4.97
C LEU A 292 -2.59 13.57 5.32
N LEU A 293 -1.58 14.44 5.26
CA LEU A 293 -1.76 15.88 5.45
C LEU A 293 -2.62 16.51 4.36
N ASP A 294 -2.41 16.14 3.09
CA ASP A 294 -3.24 16.61 1.97
C ASP A 294 -4.71 16.20 2.18
N ALA A 295 -4.95 14.98 2.69
CA ALA A 295 -6.30 14.51 3.02
C ALA A 295 -6.97 15.36 4.11
N LEU A 296 -6.22 15.74 5.16
CA LEU A 296 -6.74 16.62 6.20
C LEU A 296 -7.09 18.01 5.67
N ILE A 297 -6.24 18.58 4.83
CA ILE A 297 -6.50 19.89 4.19
C ILE A 297 -7.79 19.80 3.39
N MET A 298 -7.98 18.75 2.58
CA MET A 298 -9.19 18.57 1.78
C MET A 298 -10.45 18.36 2.65
N CYS A 299 -10.32 17.71 3.81
CA CYS A 299 -11.43 17.59 4.76
C CYS A 299 -11.74 18.91 5.48
N GLY A 300 -10.73 19.74 5.74
CA GLY A 300 -10.84 21.02 6.44
C GLY A 300 -11.35 22.19 5.58
N GLU A 301 -11.08 22.17 4.28
CA GLU A 301 -11.57 23.20 3.33
C GLU A 301 -13.11 23.26 3.20
N ARG A 302 -13.82 22.37 3.84
CA ARG A 302 -15.28 22.31 3.88
C ARG A 302 -15.86 22.68 5.25
N LEU A 303 -15.01 23.11 6.16
CA LEU A 303 -15.39 23.70 7.45
C LEU A 303 -15.41 25.23 7.32
#